data_8a1bdf9d958e192384f4a77fbe67e237
#
_entry.id   8a1bdf9d958e192384f4a77fbe67e237
#
_cell.length_a   1.000
_cell.length_b   1.000
_cell.length_c   1.000
_cell.angle_alpha   90.00
_cell.angle_beta   90.00
_cell.angle_gamma   90.00
#
_symmetry.space_group_name_H-M   'P 1'
#
loop_
_entity.id
_entity.type
_entity.pdbx_description
1 polymer ?
#
loop_
_entity_poly.entity_id
_entity_poly.type
_entity_poly.pdbx_seq_one_letter_code
_entity_poly.pdbx_strand_id
1 'polypeptide(L)'
;YKMAGVMLKIHLDPTPARAHLVNSMGYKAKAYGSAVMNLSVGGLNPIAAQKSLELGVKIIWMPTIHSRNQIEYSKIDGKLNHPGIRLLDDEGNLKPEVYDILDLVKEYGAAVATGHISIGESIAVCTAARERGIKTILTHPDWACTMVPIEIQKLLVMKGVIVEKLWFDVGLNLITAEYMAQTIKELGPENCFMATDRGQKGLEFPAEGLMMFMDAMLDCGFSAEEVHRMTHENPEKVIG
;
A
#
# COMPACT_ATOMS: atom_id res chain seq x y z
N TYR A 1 16.57 -14.11 -8.81
CA TYR A 1 16.39 -12.86 -8.01
C TYR A 1 16.42 -13.12 -6.50
N LYS A 2 16.35 -14.37 -6.02
CA LYS A 2 16.39 -14.74 -4.58
C LYS A 2 15.35 -14.01 -3.70
N MET A 3 14.21 -13.61 -4.25
CA MET A 3 13.13 -13.00 -3.48
C MET A 3 12.50 -14.01 -2.53
N ALA A 4 12.21 -13.61 -1.29
CA ALA A 4 11.50 -14.43 -0.32
C ALA A 4 10.01 -14.56 -0.67
N GLY A 5 9.41 -13.51 -1.21
CA GLY A 5 8.02 -13.52 -1.60
C GLY A 5 7.59 -12.30 -2.42
N VAL A 6 6.33 -12.32 -2.83
CA VAL A 6 5.68 -11.24 -3.59
C VAL A 6 4.24 -11.05 -3.10
N MET A 7 3.85 -9.80 -2.89
CA MET A 7 2.46 -9.43 -2.65
C MET A 7 1.74 -9.27 -3.98
N LEU A 8 0.69 -10.07 -4.21
CA LEU A 8 -0.18 -9.94 -5.36
C LEU A 8 -1.27 -8.91 -5.07
N LYS A 9 -1.20 -7.76 -5.72
CA LYS A 9 -2.19 -6.69 -5.62
C LYS A 9 -2.79 -6.43 -6.99
N ILE A 10 -4.11 -6.29 -7.05
CA ILE A 10 -4.85 -5.84 -8.22
C ILE A 10 -6.05 -5.00 -7.78
N HIS A 11 -6.43 -4.02 -8.59
CA HIS A 11 -7.53 -3.11 -8.23
C HIS A 11 -8.93 -3.73 -8.32
N LEU A 12 -9.08 -4.90 -8.95
CA LEU A 12 -10.39 -5.40 -9.37
C LEU A 12 -10.96 -6.49 -8.47
N ASP A 13 -10.13 -7.41 -7.98
CA ASP A 13 -10.57 -8.58 -7.21
C ASP A 13 -9.55 -8.99 -6.13
N PRO A 14 -9.96 -9.69 -5.07
CA PRO A 14 -9.05 -10.25 -4.08
C PRO A 14 -8.17 -11.34 -4.71
N THR A 15 -6.91 -11.42 -4.28
CA THR A 15 -5.90 -12.28 -4.89
C THR A 15 -5.50 -13.54 -4.09
N PRO A 16 -6.15 -13.94 -2.97
CA PRO A 16 -5.69 -15.09 -2.19
C PRO A 16 -5.74 -16.42 -2.97
N ALA A 17 -6.74 -16.61 -3.83
CA ALA A 17 -6.83 -17.81 -4.67
C ALA A 17 -5.66 -17.90 -5.66
N ARG A 18 -5.25 -16.77 -6.26
CA ARG A 18 -4.08 -16.71 -7.14
C ARG A 18 -2.80 -17.00 -6.38
N ALA A 19 -2.64 -16.43 -5.19
CA ALA A 19 -1.50 -16.70 -4.31
C ALA A 19 -1.43 -18.19 -3.95
N HIS A 20 -2.55 -18.81 -3.60
CA HIS A 20 -2.62 -20.24 -3.33
C HIS A 20 -2.18 -21.09 -4.53
N LEU A 21 -2.69 -20.80 -5.72
CA LEU A 21 -2.29 -21.51 -6.96
C LEU A 21 -0.79 -21.38 -7.24
N VAL A 22 -0.22 -20.18 -7.13
CA VAL A 22 1.22 -19.97 -7.34
C VAL A 22 2.04 -20.75 -6.31
N ASN A 23 1.62 -20.73 -5.04
CA ASN A 23 2.31 -21.46 -3.97
C ASN A 23 2.24 -22.98 -4.16
N SER A 24 1.15 -23.52 -4.74
CA SER A 24 1.02 -24.95 -5.05
C SER A 24 1.94 -25.43 -6.17
N MET A 25 2.51 -24.53 -6.95
CA MET A 25 3.50 -24.84 -8.00
C MET A 25 4.91 -25.13 -7.45
N GLY A 26 5.12 -24.97 -6.15
CA GLY A 26 6.37 -25.36 -5.48
C GLY A 26 7.54 -24.39 -5.70
N TYR A 27 7.30 -23.15 -6.10
CA TYR A 27 8.32 -22.11 -6.18
C TYR A 27 8.88 -21.77 -4.79
N LYS A 28 10.15 -21.36 -4.72
CA LYS A 28 10.80 -20.96 -3.45
C LYS A 28 10.21 -19.65 -2.91
N ALA A 29 9.94 -18.69 -3.79
CA ALA A 29 9.32 -17.43 -3.40
C ALA A 29 7.81 -17.64 -3.13
N LYS A 30 7.32 -17.12 -2.01
CA LYS A 30 5.91 -17.21 -1.64
C LYS A 30 5.10 -16.07 -2.26
N ALA A 31 3.91 -16.37 -2.75
CA ALA A 31 2.92 -15.38 -3.13
C ALA A 31 1.98 -15.11 -1.95
N TYR A 32 1.71 -13.85 -1.67
CA TYR A 32 0.77 -13.40 -0.65
C TYR A 32 -0.42 -12.72 -1.31
N GLY A 33 -1.62 -13.00 -0.81
CA GLY A 33 -2.85 -12.41 -1.31
C GLY A 33 -3.17 -11.08 -0.64
N SER A 34 -3.90 -10.23 -1.35
CA SER A 34 -4.42 -8.97 -0.86
C SER A 34 -5.82 -8.68 -1.39
N ALA A 35 -6.49 -7.67 -0.83
CA ALA A 35 -7.75 -7.18 -1.34
C ALA A 35 -7.79 -5.65 -1.30
N VAL A 36 -8.52 -5.05 -2.25
CA VAL A 36 -8.67 -3.59 -2.37
C VAL A 36 -10.16 -3.26 -2.28
N MET A 37 -10.55 -2.34 -1.41
CA MET A 37 -11.94 -1.96 -1.16
C MET A 37 -12.49 -1.02 -2.25
N ASN A 38 -12.36 -1.45 -3.50
CA ASN A 38 -12.92 -0.76 -4.66
C ASN A 38 -14.36 -1.19 -4.95
N LEU A 39 -15.04 -0.51 -5.89
CA LEU A 39 -16.42 -0.83 -6.29
C LEU A 39 -16.60 -2.27 -6.78
N SER A 40 -15.57 -2.87 -7.35
CA SER A 40 -15.59 -4.27 -7.80
C SER A 40 -15.87 -5.30 -6.70
N VAL A 41 -15.61 -4.95 -5.44
CA VAL A 41 -15.94 -5.77 -4.25
C VAL A 41 -17.07 -5.15 -3.43
N GLY A 42 -17.75 -4.12 -3.95
CA GLY A 42 -18.83 -3.40 -3.27
C GLY A 42 -18.38 -2.22 -2.42
N GLY A 43 -17.17 -1.68 -2.66
CA GLY A 43 -16.65 -0.51 -1.94
C GLY A 43 -16.22 -0.85 -0.50
N LEU A 44 -16.58 0.00 0.46
CA LEU A 44 -16.38 -0.23 1.89
C LEU A 44 -17.32 -1.32 2.38
N ASN A 45 -17.03 -2.56 2.03
CA ASN A 45 -17.88 -3.72 2.29
C ASN A 45 -17.21 -4.65 3.32
N PRO A 46 -17.65 -4.65 4.60
CA PRO A 46 -17.10 -5.51 5.64
C PRO A 46 -17.23 -7.00 5.33
N ILE A 47 -18.31 -7.42 4.64
CA ILE A 47 -18.49 -8.83 4.26
C ILE A 47 -17.42 -9.27 3.25
N ALA A 48 -17.13 -8.44 2.25
CA ALA A 48 -16.08 -8.74 1.28
C ALA A 48 -14.69 -8.72 1.93
N ALA A 49 -14.43 -7.80 2.86
CA ALA A 49 -13.20 -7.76 3.65
C ALA A 49 -13.05 -9.05 4.48
N GLN A 50 -14.09 -9.45 5.23
CA GLN A 50 -14.08 -10.66 6.05
C GLN A 50 -13.79 -11.90 5.20
N LYS A 51 -14.50 -12.10 4.09
CA LYS A 51 -14.28 -13.26 3.22
C LYS A 51 -12.88 -13.28 2.60
N SER A 52 -12.34 -12.12 2.29
CA SER A 52 -10.94 -12.02 1.82
C SER A 52 -9.95 -12.42 2.91
N LEU A 53 -10.16 -11.97 4.14
CA LEU A 53 -9.33 -12.30 5.30
C LEU A 53 -9.40 -13.77 5.68
N GLU A 54 -10.59 -14.37 5.67
CA GLU A 54 -10.79 -15.83 5.84
C GLU A 54 -10.00 -16.66 4.82
N LEU A 55 -9.83 -16.15 3.61
CA LEU A 55 -9.03 -16.77 2.55
C LEU A 55 -7.51 -16.48 2.68
N GLY A 56 -7.07 -15.79 3.73
CA GLY A 56 -5.66 -15.60 4.03
C GLY A 56 -5.05 -14.33 3.40
N VAL A 57 -5.84 -13.33 3.08
CA VAL A 57 -5.35 -12.01 2.67
C VAL A 57 -4.49 -11.41 3.77
N LYS A 58 -3.33 -10.87 3.41
CA LYS A 58 -2.37 -10.26 4.34
C LYS A 58 -2.52 -8.74 4.46
N ILE A 59 -3.04 -8.09 3.43
CA ILE A 59 -3.24 -6.63 3.41
C ILE A 59 -4.62 -6.31 2.83
N ILE A 60 -5.38 -5.48 3.52
CA ILE A 60 -6.55 -4.79 3.00
C ILE A 60 -6.14 -3.38 2.62
N TRP A 61 -6.20 -3.05 1.33
CA TRP A 61 -6.07 -1.66 0.86
C TRP A 61 -7.42 -0.95 0.91
N MET A 62 -7.45 0.24 1.44
CA MET A 62 -8.55 1.17 1.24
C MET A 62 -8.70 1.47 -0.26
N PRO A 63 -9.78 2.09 -0.71
CA PRO A 63 -10.06 2.33 -2.12
C PRO A 63 -8.88 2.93 -2.86
N THR A 64 -8.63 2.42 -4.07
CA THR A 64 -7.60 2.91 -5.00
C THR A 64 -8.26 3.64 -6.17
N ILE A 65 -8.35 3.02 -7.34
CA ILE A 65 -8.89 3.64 -8.57
C ILE A 65 -10.34 4.12 -8.44
N HIS A 66 -11.09 3.63 -7.47
CA HIS A 66 -12.46 4.04 -7.17
C HIS A 66 -12.56 4.96 -5.93
N SER A 67 -11.44 5.39 -5.34
CA SER A 67 -11.49 6.45 -4.33
C SER A 67 -11.94 7.77 -4.95
N ARG A 68 -12.65 8.59 -4.20
CA ARG A 68 -13.05 9.93 -4.66
C ARG A 68 -11.84 10.76 -5.05
N ASN A 69 -10.77 10.70 -4.25
CA ASN A 69 -9.51 11.39 -4.50
C ASN A 69 -8.89 11.02 -5.86
N GLN A 70 -8.82 9.72 -6.19
CA GLN A 70 -8.26 9.27 -7.47
C GLN A 70 -9.13 9.69 -8.66
N ILE A 71 -10.46 9.63 -8.53
CA ILE A 71 -11.39 10.03 -9.59
C ILE A 71 -11.24 11.52 -9.89
N GLU A 72 -11.18 12.36 -8.87
CA GLU A 72 -10.95 13.81 -9.01
C GLU A 72 -9.59 14.11 -9.64
N TYR A 73 -8.53 13.45 -9.15
CA TYR A 73 -7.17 13.60 -9.70
C TYR A 73 -7.09 13.23 -11.18
N SER A 74 -7.68 12.10 -11.56
CA SER A 74 -7.63 11.57 -12.93
C SER A 74 -8.57 12.29 -13.89
N LYS A 75 -9.42 13.19 -13.40
CA LYS A 75 -10.46 13.90 -14.20
C LYS A 75 -11.35 12.94 -15.00
N ILE A 76 -11.60 11.75 -14.45
CA ILE A 76 -12.48 10.73 -15.07
C ILE A 76 -13.92 10.83 -14.58
N ASP A 77 -14.28 11.92 -13.90
CA ASP A 77 -15.65 12.24 -13.51
C ASP A 77 -16.60 12.09 -14.72
N GLY A 78 -17.65 11.29 -14.53
CA GLY A 78 -18.61 10.98 -15.59
C GLY A 78 -18.32 9.74 -16.44
N LYS A 79 -17.11 9.16 -16.37
CA LYS A 79 -16.83 7.85 -17.02
C LYS A 79 -17.21 6.67 -16.13
N LEU A 80 -17.18 6.85 -14.81
CA LEU A 80 -17.76 5.92 -13.85
C LEU A 80 -19.12 6.50 -13.44
N ASN A 81 -20.17 5.72 -13.55
CA ASN A 81 -21.51 6.12 -13.05
C ASN A 81 -21.53 6.03 -11.49
N HIS A 82 -20.50 6.61 -10.85
CA HIS A 82 -20.31 6.64 -9.41
C HIS A 82 -19.39 7.80 -9.02
N PRO A 83 -19.73 8.57 -7.97
CA PRO A 83 -18.95 9.75 -7.54
C PRO A 83 -17.60 9.44 -6.91
N GLY A 84 -17.26 8.17 -6.74
CA GLY A 84 -16.09 7.71 -5.99
C GLY A 84 -16.42 7.41 -4.53
N ILE A 85 -15.55 6.58 -3.92
CA ILE A 85 -15.71 6.15 -2.54
C ILE A 85 -15.03 7.18 -1.63
N ARG A 86 -15.78 7.67 -0.64
CA ARG A 86 -15.29 8.50 0.46
C ARG A 86 -15.32 7.68 1.75
N LEU A 87 -14.29 7.84 2.56
CA LEU A 87 -14.19 7.18 3.86
C LEU A 87 -14.76 8.04 4.98
N LEU A 88 -14.79 9.35 4.78
CA LEU A 88 -15.36 10.30 5.73
C LEU A 88 -16.82 10.60 5.38
N ASP A 89 -17.62 10.83 6.42
CA ASP A 89 -18.96 11.41 6.32
C ASP A 89 -18.89 12.94 6.10
N ASP A 90 -20.05 13.61 6.07
CA ASP A 90 -20.13 15.05 5.86
C ASP A 90 -19.64 15.86 7.09
N GLU A 91 -19.58 15.25 8.26
CA GLU A 91 -19.03 15.81 9.50
C GLU A 91 -17.53 15.62 9.64
N GLY A 92 -16.90 14.84 8.72
CA GLY A 92 -15.47 14.57 8.71
C GLY A 92 -15.04 13.39 9.57
N ASN A 93 -15.98 12.56 10.06
CA ASN A 93 -15.69 11.33 10.77
C ASN A 93 -15.53 10.15 9.82
N LEU A 94 -14.75 9.14 10.22
CA LEU A 94 -14.72 7.87 9.49
C LEU A 94 -16.10 7.21 9.53
N LYS A 95 -16.56 6.72 8.37
CA LYS A 95 -17.80 5.97 8.25
C LYS A 95 -17.76 4.68 9.07
N PRO A 96 -18.90 4.22 9.60
CA PRO A 96 -18.98 2.99 10.40
C PRO A 96 -18.35 1.78 9.70
N GLU A 97 -18.55 1.62 8.39
CA GLU A 97 -18.02 0.50 7.62
C GLU A 97 -16.49 0.47 7.61
N VAL A 98 -15.82 1.62 7.76
CA VAL A 98 -14.36 1.67 7.87
C VAL A 98 -13.92 1.07 9.19
N TYR A 99 -14.60 1.38 10.30
CA TYR A 99 -14.31 0.79 11.60
C TYR A 99 -14.56 -0.71 11.62
N ASP A 100 -15.66 -1.17 11.01
CA ASP A 100 -15.96 -2.60 10.88
C ASP A 100 -14.84 -3.34 10.13
N ILE A 101 -14.34 -2.76 9.03
CA ILE A 101 -13.21 -3.32 8.28
C ILE A 101 -11.93 -3.32 9.13
N LEU A 102 -11.64 -2.25 9.86
CA LEU A 102 -10.45 -2.19 10.72
C LEU A 102 -10.51 -3.24 11.85
N ASP A 103 -11.67 -3.44 12.44
CA ASP A 103 -11.85 -4.44 13.49
C ASP A 103 -11.65 -5.87 12.96
N LEU A 104 -12.13 -6.17 11.75
CA LEU A 104 -11.83 -7.42 11.06
C LEU A 104 -10.33 -7.57 10.73
N VAL A 105 -9.68 -6.52 10.22
CA VAL A 105 -8.23 -6.54 9.95
C VAL A 105 -7.44 -6.87 11.21
N LYS A 106 -7.84 -6.30 12.36
CA LYS A 106 -7.24 -6.60 13.67
C LYS A 106 -7.46 -8.05 14.07
N GLU A 107 -8.69 -8.54 13.96
CA GLU A 107 -9.07 -9.91 14.35
C GLU A 107 -8.23 -10.95 13.61
N TYR A 108 -8.03 -10.74 12.29
CA TYR A 108 -7.26 -11.66 11.45
C TYR A 108 -5.74 -11.40 11.46
N GLY A 109 -5.26 -10.40 12.20
CA GLY A 109 -3.83 -10.06 12.28
C GLY A 109 -3.23 -9.57 10.97
N ALA A 110 -4.06 -9.08 10.05
CA ALA A 110 -3.65 -8.53 8.77
C ALA A 110 -3.17 -7.07 8.91
N ALA A 111 -2.71 -6.47 7.81
CA ALA A 111 -2.38 -5.06 7.73
C ALA A 111 -3.46 -4.27 6.96
N VAL A 112 -3.54 -2.98 7.24
CA VAL A 112 -4.32 -2.03 6.44
C VAL A 112 -3.38 -1.06 5.72
N ALA A 113 -3.73 -0.71 4.47
CA ALA A 113 -3.01 0.26 3.67
C ALA A 113 -3.96 1.36 3.16
N THR A 114 -3.49 2.60 3.08
CA THR A 114 -4.33 3.76 2.77
C THR A 114 -4.86 3.76 1.33
N GLY A 115 -4.19 3.07 0.39
CA GLY A 115 -4.61 3.11 -1.01
C GLY A 115 -4.47 4.51 -1.62
N HIS A 116 -5.46 4.95 -2.42
CA HIS A 116 -5.43 6.24 -3.12
C HIS A 116 -6.42 7.27 -2.52
N ILE A 117 -6.68 7.18 -1.23
CA ILE A 117 -7.57 8.10 -0.52
C ILE A 117 -6.91 9.46 -0.30
N SER A 118 -7.69 10.47 0.07
CA SER A 118 -7.17 11.81 0.34
C SER A 118 -6.27 11.86 1.59
N ILE A 119 -5.50 12.96 1.74
CA ILE A 119 -4.62 13.18 2.89
C ILE A 119 -5.43 13.11 4.20
N GLY A 120 -6.58 13.79 4.25
CA GLY A 120 -7.44 13.80 5.44
C GLY A 120 -7.93 12.41 5.83
N GLU A 121 -8.39 11.63 4.83
CA GLU A 121 -8.79 10.24 5.03
C GLU A 121 -7.62 9.35 5.45
N SER A 122 -6.42 9.56 4.88
CA SER A 122 -5.22 8.82 5.25
C SER A 122 -4.83 9.06 6.71
N ILE A 123 -4.88 10.30 7.18
CA ILE A 123 -4.63 10.64 8.58
C ILE A 123 -5.65 9.96 9.49
N ALA A 124 -6.94 10.02 9.14
CA ALA A 124 -8.01 9.44 9.93
C ALA A 124 -7.89 7.91 10.02
N VAL A 125 -7.71 7.22 8.87
CA VAL A 125 -7.54 5.76 8.83
C VAL A 125 -6.28 5.32 9.57
N CYS A 126 -5.14 5.96 9.32
CA CYS A 126 -3.89 5.62 10.01
C CYS A 126 -4.02 5.79 11.53
N THR A 127 -4.65 6.87 11.99
CA THR A 127 -4.86 7.11 13.42
C THR A 127 -5.76 6.03 14.02
N ALA A 128 -6.93 5.79 13.44
CA ALA A 128 -7.88 4.79 13.94
C ALA A 128 -7.31 3.36 13.92
N ALA A 129 -6.52 3.02 12.91
CA ALA A 129 -5.85 1.72 12.79
C ALA A 129 -4.75 1.57 13.85
N ARG A 130 -3.92 2.59 14.07
CA ARG A 130 -2.84 2.53 15.06
C ARG A 130 -3.36 2.50 16.49
N GLU A 131 -4.44 3.21 16.80
CA GLU A 131 -5.13 3.11 18.09
C GLU A 131 -5.65 1.69 18.39
N ARG A 132 -5.94 0.91 17.35
CA ARG A 132 -6.33 -0.51 17.45
C ARG A 132 -5.14 -1.48 17.46
N GLY A 133 -3.91 -0.97 17.32
CA GLY A 133 -2.70 -1.80 17.20
C GLY A 133 -2.55 -2.51 15.87
N ILE A 134 -3.24 -2.08 14.83
CA ILE A 134 -3.18 -2.67 13.48
C ILE A 134 -1.88 -2.26 12.79
N LYS A 135 -1.22 -3.18 12.09
CA LYS A 135 -0.13 -2.88 11.16
C LYS A 135 -0.66 -1.99 10.05
N THR A 136 -0.08 -0.80 9.87
CA THR A 136 -0.65 0.24 9.01
C THR A 136 0.38 0.76 8.03
N ILE A 137 0.00 0.81 6.76
CA ILE A 137 0.82 1.26 5.63
C ILE A 137 0.27 2.58 5.10
N LEU A 138 1.14 3.59 4.98
CA LEU A 138 0.89 4.76 4.16
C LEU A 138 1.32 4.45 2.74
N THR A 139 0.36 4.26 1.84
CA THR A 139 0.58 3.81 0.46
C THR A 139 1.16 4.95 -0.38
N HIS A 140 2.30 4.72 -1.00
CA HIS A 140 3.02 5.59 -1.97
C HIS A 140 2.70 7.10 -1.83
N PRO A 141 3.10 7.73 -0.71
CA PRO A 141 2.75 9.12 -0.41
C PRO A 141 3.48 10.16 -1.26
N ASP A 142 4.39 9.75 -2.12
CA ASP A 142 5.20 10.64 -2.97
C ASP A 142 4.59 10.81 -4.37
N TRP A 143 3.60 9.99 -4.73
CA TRP A 143 2.85 10.11 -5.98
C TRP A 143 1.88 11.30 -5.95
N ALA A 144 1.79 12.05 -7.06
CA ALA A 144 1.00 13.28 -7.13
C ALA A 144 -0.48 13.13 -6.74
N CYS A 145 -1.09 11.96 -6.95
CA CYS A 145 -2.48 11.69 -6.55
C CYS A 145 -2.66 11.58 -5.03
N THR A 146 -1.70 10.97 -4.37
CA THR A 146 -1.74 10.69 -2.92
C THR A 146 -0.80 11.56 -2.12
N MET A 147 -0.13 12.51 -2.79
CA MET A 147 0.91 13.37 -2.23
C MET A 147 0.63 13.78 -0.78
N VAL A 148 1.38 13.19 0.14
CA VAL A 148 1.31 13.50 1.57
C VAL A 148 2.57 14.30 1.95
N PRO A 149 2.44 15.53 2.45
CA PRO A 149 3.58 16.33 2.87
C PRO A 149 4.47 15.58 3.87
N ILE A 150 5.79 15.75 3.75
CA ILE A 150 6.76 15.02 4.57
C ILE A 150 6.53 15.21 6.08
N GLU A 151 6.08 16.38 6.52
CA GLU A 151 5.77 16.63 7.93
C GLU A 151 4.60 15.78 8.42
N ILE A 152 3.60 15.51 7.56
CA ILE A 152 2.50 14.61 7.88
C ILE A 152 2.98 13.15 7.87
N GLN A 153 3.83 12.77 6.91
CA GLN A 153 4.44 11.44 6.91
C GLN A 153 5.19 11.19 8.24
N LYS A 154 6.00 12.15 8.70
CA LYS A 154 6.71 12.07 10.01
C LYS A 154 5.76 11.89 11.18
N LEU A 155 4.66 12.64 11.24
CA LEU A 155 3.65 12.49 12.29
C LEU A 155 3.00 11.10 12.28
N LEU A 156 2.76 10.52 11.10
CA LEU A 156 2.22 9.17 10.98
C LEU A 156 3.25 8.10 11.37
N VAL A 157 4.52 8.29 11.00
CA VAL A 157 5.63 7.42 11.44
C VAL A 157 5.76 7.41 12.97
N MET A 158 5.65 8.56 13.62
CA MET A 158 5.64 8.64 15.10
C MET A 158 4.50 7.84 15.74
N LYS A 159 3.40 7.62 15.02
CA LYS A 159 2.30 6.73 15.45
C LYS A 159 2.58 5.25 15.12
N GLY A 160 3.69 4.93 14.47
CA GLY A 160 4.07 3.57 14.06
C GLY A 160 3.49 3.13 12.71
N VAL A 161 3.11 4.08 11.85
CA VAL A 161 2.77 3.80 10.44
C VAL A 161 4.05 3.55 9.68
N ILE A 162 4.07 2.53 8.82
CA ILE A 162 5.18 2.28 7.90
C ILE A 162 4.86 2.91 6.54
N VAL A 163 5.86 3.49 5.90
CA VAL A 163 5.71 4.22 4.64
C VAL A 163 6.15 3.37 3.45
N GLU A 164 5.28 3.21 2.48
CA GLU A 164 5.59 2.53 1.22
C GLU A 164 6.29 3.50 0.26
N LYS A 165 7.45 3.10 -0.24
CA LYS A 165 8.25 3.81 -1.25
C LYS A 165 8.29 2.99 -2.53
N LEU A 166 7.95 3.62 -3.68
CA LEU A 166 7.73 2.87 -4.92
C LEU A 166 8.75 3.17 -6.01
N TRP A 167 9.20 2.09 -6.66
CA TRP A 167 9.92 2.20 -7.92
C TRP A 167 9.06 2.83 -9.02
N PHE A 168 7.73 2.64 -8.97
CA PHE A 168 6.81 3.26 -9.91
C PHE A 168 7.07 4.76 -10.09
N ASP A 169 7.26 5.48 -8.98
CA ASP A 169 7.43 6.93 -8.99
C ASP A 169 8.78 7.35 -9.59
N VAL A 170 9.85 6.63 -9.26
CA VAL A 170 11.21 6.90 -9.77
C VAL A 170 11.39 6.38 -11.19
N GLY A 171 11.01 5.14 -11.46
CA GLY A 171 11.21 4.49 -12.76
C GLY A 171 10.39 5.10 -13.90
N LEU A 172 9.31 5.82 -13.59
CA LEU A 172 8.54 6.62 -14.57
C LEU A 172 8.94 8.11 -14.58
N ASN A 173 9.99 8.48 -13.86
CA ASN A 173 10.47 9.87 -13.73
C ASN A 173 9.38 10.84 -13.21
N LEU A 174 8.47 10.37 -12.36
CA LEU A 174 7.50 11.22 -11.68
C LEU A 174 8.16 12.03 -10.56
N ILE A 175 9.15 11.43 -9.90
CA ILE A 175 10.08 12.06 -8.97
C ILE A 175 11.50 11.56 -9.24
N THR A 176 12.52 12.24 -8.71
CA THR A 176 13.91 11.78 -8.84
C THR A 176 14.30 10.77 -7.75
N ALA A 177 15.35 9.99 -8.00
CA ALA A 177 15.90 9.06 -6.99
C ALA A 177 16.44 9.82 -5.77
N GLU A 178 17.04 11.00 -5.98
CA GLU A 178 17.55 11.86 -4.90
C GLU A 178 16.41 12.39 -4.01
N TYR A 179 15.27 12.79 -4.59
CA TYR A 179 14.11 13.19 -3.81
C TYR A 179 13.57 12.02 -2.99
N MET A 180 13.42 10.84 -3.60
CA MET A 180 13.01 9.62 -2.90
C MET A 180 13.97 9.31 -1.74
N ALA A 181 15.27 9.35 -2.01
CA ALA A 181 16.31 9.12 -1.02
C ALA A 181 16.26 10.15 0.13
N GLN A 182 16.03 11.41 -0.18
CA GLN A 182 15.89 12.46 0.84
C GLN A 182 14.68 12.16 1.75
N THR A 183 13.52 11.85 1.19
CA THR A 183 12.32 11.56 1.98
C THR A 183 12.51 10.32 2.87
N ILE A 184 13.19 9.27 2.38
CA ILE A 184 13.53 8.09 3.18
C ILE A 184 14.48 8.47 4.34
N LYS A 185 15.52 9.27 4.08
CA LYS A 185 16.45 9.74 5.13
C LYS A 185 15.76 10.56 6.21
N GLU A 186 14.77 11.38 5.83
CA GLU A 186 14.00 12.20 6.77
C GLU A 186 13.04 11.37 7.64
N LEU A 187 12.53 10.25 7.11
CA LEU A 187 11.62 9.35 7.84
C LEU A 187 12.36 8.28 8.65
N GLY A 188 13.59 7.96 8.27
CA GLY A 188 14.37 6.82 8.75
C GLY A 188 14.08 5.55 7.93
N PRO A 189 15.14 4.82 7.45
CA PRO A 189 14.99 3.59 6.68
C PRO A 189 14.19 2.50 7.42
N GLU A 190 14.21 2.50 8.74
CA GLU A 190 13.47 1.57 9.60
C GLU A 190 11.95 1.76 9.52
N ASN A 191 11.48 2.91 9.06
CA ASN A 191 10.07 3.28 8.94
C ASN A 191 9.55 3.21 7.51
N CYS A 192 10.40 2.83 6.55
CA CYS A 192 10.06 2.72 5.15
C CYS A 192 10.23 1.29 4.63
N PHE A 193 9.45 0.91 3.63
CA PHE A 193 9.77 -0.26 2.83
C PHE A 193 9.71 0.07 1.34
N MET A 194 10.54 -0.61 0.58
CA MET A 194 10.64 -0.46 -0.87
C MET A 194 9.77 -1.50 -1.55
N ALA A 195 8.96 -1.05 -2.50
CA ALA A 195 8.14 -1.90 -3.36
C ALA A 195 8.17 -1.36 -4.80
N THR A 196 7.58 -2.08 -5.74
CA THR A 196 7.71 -1.69 -7.15
C THR A 196 6.45 -1.14 -7.77
N ASP A 197 5.29 -1.64 -7.36
CA ASP A 197 4.00 -1.46 -8.03
C ASP A 197 4.10 -1.74 -9.55
N ARG A 198 4.90 -2.75 -9.91
CA ARG A 198 5.11 -3.23 -11.29
C ARG A 198 4.24 -4.46 -11.56
N GLY A 199 4.01 -4.73 -12.84
CA GLY A 199 3.17 -5.80 -13.37
C GLY A 199 2.34 -5.34 -14.57
N GLN A 200 2.44 -4.08 -14.95
CA GLN A 200 1.76 -3.49 -16.09
C GLN A 200 2.49 -3.89 -17.37
N LYS A 201 1.72 -4.13 -18.43
CA LYS A 201 2.27 -4.49 -19.75
C LYS A 201 3.20 -3.40 -20.29
N GLY A 202 4.39 -3.79 -20.71
CA GLY A 202 5.38 -2.89 -21.33
C GLY A 202 6.33 -2.22 -20.34
N LEU A 203 6.21 -2.51 -19.04
CA LEU A 203 7.17 -2.13 -18.02
C LEU A 203 8.02 -3.33 -17.63
N GLU A 204 9.14 -3.08 -16.93
CA GLU A 204 10.02 -4.11 -16.41
C GLU A 204 9.31 -5.05 -15.42
N PHE A 205 9.81 -6.27 -15.28
CA PHE A 205 9.29 -7.20 -14.28
C PHE A 205 9.49 -6.67 -12.86
N PRO A 206 8.56 -6.99 -11.92
CA PRO A 206 8.66 -6.53 -10.52
C PRO A 206 10.01 -6.77 -9.87
N ALA A 207 10.62 -7.93 -10.11
CA ALA A 207 11.93 -8.25 -9.53
C ALA A 207 13.06 -7.39 -10.14
N GLU A 208 13.00 -7.07 -11.42
CA GLU A 208 13.96 -6.18 -12.10
C GLU A 208 13.78 -4.75 -11.59
N GLY A 209 12.54 -4.26 -11.50
CA GLY A 209 12.25 -2.95 -10.95
C GLY A 209 12.71 -2.80 -9.49
N LEU A 210 12.59 -3.86 -8.67
CA LEU A 210 13.12 -3.82 -7.31
C LEU A 210 14.65 -3.74 -7.28
N MET A 211 15.34 -4.47 -8.16
CA MET A 211 16.81 -4.38 -8.26
C MET A 211 17.23 -2.96 -8.69
N MET A 212 16.58 -2.39 -9.71
CA MET A 212 16.88 -1.02 -10.15
C MET A 212 16.63 -0.01 -9.03
N PHE A 213 15.60 -0.22 -8.22
CA PHE A 213 15.33 0.65 -7.07
C PHE A 213 16.40 0.51 -5.98
N MET A 214 16.84 -0.73 -5.70
CA MET A 214 17.93 -0.98 -4.75
C MET A 214 19.23 -0.29 -5.20
N ASP A 215 19.61 -0.44 -6.48
CA ASP A 215 20.81 0.19 -7.04
C ASP A 215 20.71 1.71 -6.95
N ALA A 216 19.56 2.30 -7.31
CA ALA A 216 19.35 3.75 -7.20
C ALA A 216 19.49 4.27 -5.75
N MET A 217 19.04 3.50 -4.75
CA MET A 217 19.20 3.90 -3.34
C MET A 217 20.65 3.75 -2.86
N LEU A 218 21.37 2.71 -3.30
CA LEU A 218 22.80 2.56 -3.04
C LEU A 218 23.59 3.74 -3.64
N ASP A 219 23.29 4.15 -4.88
CA ASP A 219 23.91 5.30 -5.56
C ASP A 219 23.60 6.61 -4.82
N CYS A 220 22.44 6.72 -4.17
CA CYS A 220 22.06 7.85 -3.31
C CYS A 220 22.66 7.79 -1.90
N GLY A 221 23.55 6.81 -1.64
CA GLY A 221 24.36 6.70 -0.42
C GLY A 221 23.73 5.96 0.75
N PHE A 222 22.70 5.13 0.51
CA PHE A 222 22.26 4.15 1.51
C PHE A 222 23.23 2.99 1.58
N SER A 223 23.42 2.44 2.77
CA SER A 223 24.19 1.21 2.95
C SER A 223 23.39 -0.03 2.48
N ALA A 224 24.11 -1.11 2.17
CA ALA A 224 23.48 -2.39 1.83
C ALA A 224 22.58 -2.92 2.96
N GLU A 225 22.92 -2.62 4.23
CA GLU A 225 22.11 -3.00 5.40
C GLU A 225 20.78 -2.22 5.44
N GLU A 226 20.80 -0.93 5.17
CA GLU A 226 19.58 -0.11 5.10
C GLU A 226 18.68 -0.53 3.94
N VAL A 227 19.25 -0.80 2.77
CA VAL A 227 18.51 -1.33 1.62
C VAL A 227 17.91 -2.70 1.94
N HIS A 228 18.66 -3.60 2.58
CA HIS A 228 18.16 -4.90 3.04
C HIS A 228 17.01 -4.74 4.03
N ARG A 229 17.13 -3.83 4.97
CA ARG A 229 16.07 -3.52 5.94
C ARG A 229 14.78 -3.11 5.23
N MET A 230 14.87 -2.20 4.27
CA MET A 230 13.70 -1.70 3.53
C MET A 230 13.10 -2.72 2.55
N THR A 231 13.87 -3.68 2.06
CA THR A 231 13.41 -4.67 1.06
C THR A 231 13.05 -6.02 1.66
N HIS A 232 13.47 -6.30 2.90
CA HIS A 232 13.28 -7.59 3.55
C HIS A 232 12.66 -7.47 4.96
N GLU A 233 13.38 -6.86 5.92
CA GLU A 233 12.95 -6.85 7.32
C GLU A 233 11.62 -6.08 7.53
N ASN A 234 11.49 -4.91 6.92
CA ASN A 234 10.31 -4.08 7.09
C ASN A 234 9.07 -4.66 6.39
N PRO A 235 9.15 -5.16 5.13
CA PRO A 235 8.06 -5.92 4.53
C PRO A 235 7.63 -7.13 5.37
N GLU A 236 8.60 -7.89 5.93
CA GLU A 236 8.30 -9.05 6.78
C GLU A 236 7.51 -8.67 8.03
N LYS A 237 7.84 -7.56 8.70
CA LYS A 237 7.06 -7.04 9.84
C LYS A 237 5.60 -6.75 9.49
N VAL A 238 5.32 -6.38 8.25
CA VAL A 238 3.97 -6.07 7.78
C VAL A 238 3.16 -7.34 7.51
N ILE A 239 3.75 -8.31 6.79
CA ILE A 239 3.03 -9.50 6.27
C ILE A 239 3.23 -10.76 7.13
N GLY A 240 4.20 -10.75 8.03
CA GLY A 240 4.72 -11.87 8.83
C GLY A 240 3.81 -12.59 9.76
#